data_f906f5b4aa986fd34f85fbf300e44cec
#
_entry.id   f906f5b4aa986fd34f85fbf300e44cec
#
_cell.length_a   1.000
_cell.length_b   1.000
_cell.length_c   1.000
_cell.angle_alpha   90.00
_cell.angle_beta   90.00
_cell.angle_gamma   90.00
#
_symmetry.space_group_name_H-M   'P 1'
#
loop_
_entity.id
_entity.type
_entity.pdbx_description
1 polymer ?
#
loop_
_entity_poly.entity_id
_entity_poly.type
_entity_poly.pdbx_seq_one_letter_code
_entity_poly.pdbx_strand_id
1 'polypeptide(L)'
;MAINEEKLNQLLGSCITDFGATMHAGLVVIGESLGLYKALAKAGKAITPAELAAATETNERYVREWLNAQAAGGYVSYDADNQSYFLSEEQAFVLADESSPAYLPGAFLLAVSAVRAVPKLTERFRTGEGFGWHEHDAGLFRGTEMFFRPGYAANLISSWIPALDGVEEKLKTGAKVADIGCGLGASTVLMAQAFPNSTFTGFDYHDQSIETARQRAEGGGVAERVSFEVAKAKDFPGNDYDFVTYFDCLHDMGDPVGAAAHVKESLASDGTWMIVEPFAHDRVEDNLNPIGRAFYSASTLLCTPASLSQEVGLALGAQAGEARIKEVITKSGFSHFRRATETPFNLVYEAKP
;
A
#
# COMPACT_ATOMS: atom_id res chain seq x y z
N MET A 1 3.51 -5.47 44.40
CA MET A 1 4.69 -5.04 43.63
C MET A 1 4.67 -3.52 43.55
N ALA A 2 5.77 -2.82 43.87
CA ALA A 2 5.84 -1.37 43.71
C ALA A 2 5.99 -1.04 42.21
N ILE A 3 5.27 0.00 41.76
CA ILE A 3 5.38 0.49 40.38
C ILE A 3 6.75 1.19 40.26
N ASN A 4 7.46 0.89 39.18
CA ASN A 4 8.69 1.64 38.84
C ASN A 4 8.29 2.93 38.13
N GLU A 5 8.54 4.06 38.79
CA GLU A 5 8.13 5.37 38.30
C GLU A 5 8.77 5.78 36.97
N GLU A 6 10.03 5.39 36.71
CA GLU A 6 10.71 5.70 35.45
C GLU A 6 10.04 4.96 34.29
N LYS A 7 9.79 3.66 34.43
CA LYS A 7 9.07 2.87 33.40
C LYS A 7 7.64 3.37 33.19
N LEU A 8 6.97 3.79 34.27
CA LEU A 8 5.63 4.38 34.18
C LEU A 8 5.66 5.67 33.34
N ASN A 9 6.59 6.58 33.64
CA ASN A 9 6.70 7.83 32.90
C ASN A 9 7.08 7.64 31.44
N GLN A 10 7.96 6.68 31.11
CA GLN A 10 8.28 6.30 29.74
C GLN A 10 7.03 5.78 28.99
N LEU A 11 6.26 4.88 29.62
CA LEU A 11 5.03 4.36 29.01
C LEU A 11 3.99 5.45 28.81
N LEU A 12 3.77 6.32 29.79
CA LEU A 12 2.85 7.46 29.68
C LEU A 12 3.26 8.41 28.56
N GLY A 13 4.56 8.71 28.43
CA GLY A 13 5.08 9.52 27.31
C GLY A 13 4.78 8.90 25.96
N SER A 14 5.01 7.59 25.81
CA SER A 14 4.67 6.87 24.59
C SER A 14 3.18 6.90 24.29
N CYS A 15 2.32 6.66 25.28
CA CYS A 15 0.86 6.69 25.11
C CYS A 15 0.36 8.08 24.68
N ILE A 16 0.91 9.16 25.26
CA ILE A 16 0.54 10.53 24.87
C ILE A 16 0.98 10.84 23.43
N THR A 17 2.18 10.40 23.04
CA THR A 17 2.66 10.54 21.66
C THR A 17 1.75 9.81 20.69
N ASP A 18 1.36 8.57 21.00
CA ASP A 18 0.48 7.76 20.17
C ASP A 18 -0.94 8.34 20.10
N PHE A 19 -1.46 8.86 21.19
CA PHE A 19 -2.74 9.57 21.20
C PHE A 19 -2.71 10.79 20.28
N GLY A 20 -1.65 11.61 20.40
CA GLY A 20 -1.43 12.78 19.53
C GLY A 20 -1.36 12.38 18.06
N ALA A 21 -0.56 11.35 17.72
CA ALA A 21 -0.43 10.84 16.37
C ALA A 21 -1.77 10.32 15.80
N THR A 22 -2.58 9.66 16.64
CA THR A 22 -3.90 9.15 16.24
C THR A 22 -4.85 10.28 15.86
N MET A 23 -4.90 11.36 16.66
CA MET A 23 -5.71 12.54 16.33
C MET A 23 -5.16 13.28 15.12
N HIS A 24 -3.83 13.37 15.00
CA HIS A 24 -3.13 14.03 13.90
C HIS A 24 -3.39 13.36 12.54
N ALA A 25 -3.58 12.04 12.51
CA ALA A 25 -3.88 11.31 11.29
C ALA A 25 -5.07 11.89 10.51
N GLY A 26 -6.15 12.25 11.21
CA GLY A 26 -7.31 12.92 10.59
C GLY A 26 -6.97 14.29 10.01
N LEU A 27 -6.05 15.03 10.64
CA LEU A 27 -5.62 16.33 10.15
C LEU A 27 -4.75 16.24 8.90
N VAL A 28 -3.94 15.18 8.77
CA VAL A 28 -3.19 14.91 7.53
C VAL A 28 -4.16 14.65 6.37
N VAL A 29 -5.20 13.85 6.59
CA VAL A 29 -6.24 13.58 5.58
C VAL A 29 -6.97 14.88 5.17
N ILE A 30 -7.31 15.76 6.12
CA ILE A 30 -7.90 17.07 5.83
C ILE A 30 -6.94 17.92 4.99
N GLY A 31 -5.67 17.98 5.37
CA GLY A 31 -4.64 18.76 4.66
C GLY A 31 -4.42 18.30 3.22
N GLU A 32 -4.40 16.98 2.98
CA GLU A 32 -4.34 16.40 1.64
C GLU A 32 -5.59 16.74 0.84
N SER A 33 -6.77 16.46 1.40
CA SER A 33 -8.05 16.62 0.69
C SER A 33 -8.36 18.07 0.31
N LEU A 34 -7.92 19.03 1.11
CA LEU A 34 -8.11 20.47 0.84
C LEU A 34 -6.91 21.11 0.12
N GLY A 35 -5.87 20.34 -0.19
CA GLY A 35 -4.65 20.83 -0.87
C GLY A 35 -3.82 21.81 -0.03
N LEU A 36 -3.92 21.78 1.31
CA LEU A 36 -3.23 22.71 2.19
C LEU A 36 -1.71 22.54 2.11
N TYR A 37 -1.21 21.29 2.06
CA TYR A 37 0.23 21.04 1.88
C TYR A 37 0.74 21.51 0.52
N LYS A 38 -0.03 21.26 -0.55
CA LYS A 38 0.34 21.72 -1.91
C LYS A 38 0.37 23.25 -1.99
N ALA A 39 -0.57 23.94 -1.33
CA ALA A 39 -0.59 25.40 -1.28
C ALA A 39 0.61 25.96 -0.50
N LEU A 40 0.98 25.35 0.63
CA LEU A 40 2.20 25.72 1.37
C LEU A 40 3.46 25.50 0.53
N ALA A 41 3.60 24.35 -0.13
CA ALA A 41 4.74 24.06 -0.99
C ALA A 41 4.82 25.03 -2.17
N LYS A 42 3.68 25.32 -2.82
CA LYS A 42 3.59 26.29 -3.93
C LYS A 42 3.96 27.71 -3.52
N ALA A 43 3.69 28.10 -2.29
CA ALA A 43 4.05 29.43 -1.78
C ALA A 43 5.57 29.66 -1.78
N GLY A 44 6.38 28.61 -1.55
CA GLY A 44 7.83 28.68 -1.55
C GLY A 44 8.45 29.62 -0.52
N LYS A 45 7.64 30.07 0.44
CA LYS A 45 8.00 30.97 1.54
C LYS A 45 7.05 30.75 2.72
N ALA A 46 7.43 31.31 3.87
CA ALA A 46 6.51 31.32 5.02
C ALA A 46 5.28 32.20 4.73
N ILE A 47 4.09 31.70 5.05
CA ILE A 47 2.81 32.39 4.86
C ILE A 47 1.98 32.31 6.16
N THR A 48 1.10 33.29 6.33
CA THR A 48 0.17 33.37 7.46
C THR A 48 -1.03 32.43 7.28
N PRO A 49 -1.75 32.08 8.37
CA PRO A 49 -2.99 31.32 8.26
C PRO A 49 -4.03 31.96 7.34
N ALA A 50 -4.12 33.29 7.31
CA ALA A 50 -5.03 34.03 6.45
C ALA A 50 -4.67 33.89 4.95
N GLU A 51 -3.36 33.94 4.63
CA GLU A 51 -2.88 33.75 3.24
C GLU A 51 -3.13 32.31 2.77
N LEU A 52 -2.89 31.31 3.62
CA LEU A 52 -3.18 29.91 3.28
C LEU A 52 -4.69 29.69 3.08
N ALA A 53 -5.51 30.21 3.99
CA ALA A 53 -6.96 30.11 3.91
C ALA A 53 -7.51 30.75 2.61
N ALA A 54 -6.99 31.92 2.24
CA ALA A 54 -7.34 32.57 0.99
C ALA A 54 -6.91 31.77 -0.24
N ALA A 55 -5.71 31.16 -0.22
CA ALA A 55 -5.16 30.36 -1.34
C ALA A 55 -5.91 29.03 -1.54
N THR A 56 -6.60 28.52 -0.53
CA THR A 56 -7.31 27.23 -0.55
C THR A 56 -8.83 27.36 -0.41
N GLU A 57 -9.35 28.57 -0.42
CA GLU A 57 -10.79 28.87 -0.25
C GLU A 57 -11.38 28.23 1.03
N THR A 58 -10.61 28.25 2.11
CA THR A 58 -10.97 27.65 3.40
C THR A 58 -11.17 28.71 4.48
N ASN A 59 -11.66 28.29 5.66
CA ASN A 59 -11.86 29.18 6.80
C ASN A 59 -10.57 29.37 7.59
N GLU A 60 -10.15 30.63 7.80
CA GLU A 60 -8.91 30.99 8.48
C GLU A 60 -8.80 30.42 9.90
N ARG A 61 -9.88 30.40 10.68
CA ARG A 61 -9.82 29.89 12.06
C ARG A 61 -9.52 28.40 12.11
N TYR A 62 -10.08 27.60 11.18
CA TYR A 62 -9.74 26.17 11.07
C TYR A 62 -8.32 25.96 10.56
N VAL A 63 -7.88 26.73 9.56
CA VAL A 63 -6.52 26.65 9.01
C VAL A 63 -5.49 27.00 10.07
N ARG A 64 -5.72 28.02 10.88
CA ARG A 64 -4.82 28.38 12.00
C ARG A 64 -4.67 27.25 13.00
N GLU A 65 -5.78 26.62 13.41
CA GLU A 65 -5.73 25.50 14.35
C GLU A 65 -5.02 24.29 13.73
N TRP A 66 -5.31 24.01 12.47
CA TRP A 66 -4.66 22.95 11.71
C TRP A 66 -3.15 23.18 11.62
N LEU A 67 -2.69 24.37 11.25
CA LEU A 67 -1.28 24.74 11.18
C LEU A 67 -0.56 24.59 12.52
N ASN A 68 -1.20 25.03 13.61
CA ASN A 68 -0.66 24.84 14.96
C ASN A 68 -0.45 23.36 15.30
N ALA A 69 -1.44 22.53 14.98
CA ALA A 69 -1.34 21.10 15.21
C ALA A 69 -0.26 20.45 14.34
N GLN A 70 -0.17 20.84 13.05
CA GLN A 70 0.86 20.35 12.12
C GLN A 70 2.26 20.75 12.60
N ALA A 71 2.44 21.99 13.07
CA ALA A 71 3.71 22.47 13.60
C ALA A 71 4.09 21.74 14.91
N ALA A 72 3.14 21.51 15.79
CA ALA A 72 3.35 20.73 17.01
C ALA A 72 3.75 19.27 16.72
N GLY A 73 3.28 18.70 15.59
CA GLY A 73 3.64 17.38 15.09
C GLY A 73 4.93 17.36 14.26
N GLY A 74 5.53 18.50 13.95
CA GLY A 74 6.73 18.59 13.11
C GLY A 74 6.49 18.44 11.60
N TYR A 75 5.22 18.43 11.16
CA TYR A 75 4.85 18.27 9.75
C TYR A 75 4.86 19.59 8.96
N VAL A 76 4.78 20.71 9.67
CA VAL A 76 4.90 22.06 9.13
C VAL A 76 5.87 22.83 10.03
N SER A 77 6.70 23.68 9.45
CA SER A 77 7.63 24.55 10.16
C SER A 77 6.95 25.88 10.55
N TYR A 78 7.26 26.38 11.72
CA TYR A 78 6.71 27.64 12.25
C TYR A 78 7.81 28.69 12.45
N ASP A 79 7.59 29.88 11.88
CA ASP A 79 8.41 31.08 12.10
C ASP A 79 7.76 31.95 13.17
N ALA A 80 8.36 31.94 14.37
CA ALA A 80 7.82 32.65 15.53
C ALA A 80 7.89 34.18 15.39
N ASP A 81 8.89 34.69 14.70
CA ASP A 81 9.09 36.15 14.55
C ASP A 81 8.01 36.76 13.64
N ASN A 82 7.59 36.03 12.63
CA ASN A 82 6.60 36.48 11.65
C ASN A 82 5.22 35.82 11.82
N GLN A 83 5.06 34.92 12.80
CA GLN A 83 3.84 34.15 13.05
C GLN A 83 3.32 33.48 11.77
N SER A 84 4.23 32.86 11.02
CA SER A 84 3.97 32.27 9.70
C SER A 84 4.46 30.84 9.62
N TYR A 85 4.02 30.11 8.58
CA TYR A 85 4.23 28.68 8.45
C TYR A 85 4.77 28.37 7.06
N PHE A 86 5.60 27.36 6.95
CA PHE A 86 6.17 26.89 5.68
C PHE A 86 6.46 25.39 5.73
N LEU A 87 6.67 24.79 4.56
CA LEU A 87 7.24 23.45 4.45
C LEU A 87 8.73 23.57 4.10
N SER A 88 9.57 22.80 4.82
CA SER A 88 10.92 22.53 4.33
C SER A 88 10.87 21.68 3.06
N GLU A 89 11.99 21.52 2.36
CA GLU A 89 12.06 20.65 1.17
C GLU A 89 11.68 19.22 1.51
N GLU A 90 12.14 18.69 2.65
CA GLU A 90 11.81 17.34 3.13
C GLU A 90 10.33 17.20 3.50
N GLN A 91 9.75 18.21 4.18
CA GLN A 91 8.31 18.20 4.49
C GLN A 91 7.46 18.25 3.22
N ALA A 92 7.83 19.08 2.24
CA ALA A 92 7.16 19.17 0.95
C ALA A 92 7.27 17.84 0.16
N PHE A 93 8.46 17.22 0.17
CA PHE A 93 8.72 15.95 -0.49
C PHE A 93 7.84 14.80 0.05
N VAL A 94 7.58 14.80 1.36
CA VAL A 94 6.76 13.76 2.01
C VAL A 94 5.26 14.06 1.97
N LEU A 95 4.85 15.33 2.03
CA LEU A 95 3.45 15.69 2.29
C LEU A 95 2.74 16.35 1.10
N ALA A 96 3.49 16.94 0.14
CA ALA A 96 2.91 17.73 -0.94
C ALA A 96 3.20 17.20 -2.34
N ASP A 97 4.35 16.53 -2.54
CA ASP A 97 4.78 16.02 -3.84
C ASP A 97 4.27 14.58 -4.07
N GLU A 98 3.18 14.45 -4.82
CA GLU A 98 2.60 13.14 -5.17
C GLU A 98 3.51 12.29 -6.08
N SER A 99 4.53 12.86 -6.70
CA SER A 99 5.51 12.14 -7.52
C SER A 99 6.68 11.58 -6.70
N SER A 100 6.81 12.04 -5.46
CA SER A 100 7.85 11.61 -4.54
C SER A 100 7.67 10.13 -4.13
N PRO A 101 8.74 9.33 -4.14
CA PRO A 101 8.70 7.96 -3.61
C PRO A 101 8.41 7.88 -2.11
N ALA A 102 8.51 9.00 -1.40
CA ALA A 102 8.24 9.12 0.03
C ALA A 102 6.90 9.81 0.34
N TYR A 103 6.01 10.00 -0.64
CA TYR A 103 4.70 10.60 -0.43
C TYR A 103 3.83 9.76 0.50
N LEU A 104 3.48 10.32 1.66
CA LEU A 104 2.92 9.53 2.77
C LEU A 104 1.45 9.81 3.15
N PRO A 105 0.74 10.86 2.68
CA PRO A 105 -0.64 11.12 3.08
C PRO A 105 -1.61 9.95 2.86
N GLY A 106 -1.35 9.08 1.86
CA GLY A 106 -2.11 7.86 1.61
C GLY A 106 -2.13 6.89 2.79
N ALA A 107 -1.01 6.76 3.52
CA ALA A 107 -0.93 5.91 4.72
C ALA A 107 -1.90 6.40 5.82
N PHE A 108 -2.06 7.71 5.97
CA PHE A 108 -2.99 8.29 6.94
C PHE A 108 -4.45 8.10 6.52
N LEU A 109 -4.77 8.22 5.23
CA LEU A 109 -6.10 7.93 4.71
C LEU A 109 -6.46 6.45 4.90
N LEU A 110 -5.51 5.54 4.61
CA LEU A 110 -5.65 4.11 4.88
C LEU A 110 -5.94 3.86 6.36
N ALA A 111 -5.11 4.41 7.27
CA ALA A 111 -5.25 4.22 8.71
C ALA A 111 -6.59 4.74 9.23
N VAL A 112 -7.00 5.98 8.85
CA VAL A 112 -8.28 6.58 9.26
C VAL A 112 -9.46 5.74 8.74
N SER A 113 -9.37 5.20 7.52
CA SER A 113 -10.41 4.34 6.95
C SER A 113 -10.48 2.98 7.64
N ALA A 114 -9.34 2.38 7.95
CA ALA A 114 -9.27 1.10 8.66
C ALA A 114 -9.88 1.16 10.07
N VAL A 115 -9.57 2.21 10.84
CA VAL A 115 -10.09 2.33 12.21
C VAL A 115 -11.62 2.56 12.29
N ARG A 116 -12.27 2.97 11.20
CA ARG A 116 -13.74 3.05 11.13
C ARG A 116 -14.41 1.68 11.30
N ALA A 117 -13.72 0.59 10.97
CA ALA A 117 -14.22 -0.77 11.13
C ALA A 117 -14.09 -1.33 12.55
N VAL A 118 -13.41 -0.63 13.49
CA VAL A 118 -13.14 -1.10 14.86
C VAL A 118 -14.37 -1.65 15.58
N PRO A 119 -15.57 -1.02 15.55
CA PRO A 119 -16.74 -1.58 16.20
C PRO A 119 -17.12 -2.98 15.68
N LYS A 120 -17.08 -3.20 14.37
CA LYS A 120 -17.35 -4.50 13.73
C LYS A 120 -16.24 -5.50 14.03
N LEU A 121 -14.98 -5.08 13.90
CA LEU A 121 -13.81 -5.93 14.17
C LEU A 121 -13.78 -6.39 15.64
N THR A 122 -14.20 -5.55 16.58
CA THR A 122 -14.32 -5.95 18.00
C THR A 122 -15.21 -7.19 18.17
N GLU A 123 -16.28 -7.30 17.37
CA GLU A 123 -17.13 -8.48 17.37
C GLU A 123 -16.42 -9.67 16.70
N ARG A 124 -15.73 -9.45 15.59
CA ARG A 124 -14.97 -10.49 14.89
C ARG A 124 -13.87 -11.12 15.77
N PHE A 125 -13.25 -10.34 16.63
CA PHE A 125 -12.32 -10.84 17.65
C PHE A 125 -12.95 -11.85 18.62
N ARG A 126 -14.27 -11.80 18.81
CA ARG A 126 -15.00 -12.74 19.67
C ARG A 126 -15.49 -13.97 18.91
N THR A 127 -15.94 -13.78 17.66
CA THR A 127 -16.56 -14.84 16.85
C THR A 127 -15.56 -15.62 16.01
N GLY A 128 -14.40 -15.03 15.69
CA GLY A 128 -13.44 -15.61 14.76
C GLY A 128 -13.84 -15.48 13.29
N GLU A 129 -14.97 -14.81 12.99
CA GLU A 129 -15.39 -14.55 11.62
C GLU A 129 -14.50 -13.49 10.95
N GLY A 130 -14.39 -13.56 9.63
CA GLY A 130 -13.66 -12.59 8.84
C GLY A 130 -14.41 -11.29 8.59
N PHE A 131 -13.71 -10.36 7.92
CA PHE A 131 -14.23 -9.06 7.48
C PHE A 131 -13.54 -8.68 6.17
N GLY A 132 -14.29 -8.72 5.06
CA GLY A 132 -13.73 -8.55 3.72
C GLY A 132 -13.37 -7.09 3.39
N TRP A 133 -12.47 -6.91 2.45
CA TRP A 133 -12.07 -5.59 1.96
C TRP A 133 -13.26 -4.73 1.53
N HIS A 134 -14.24 -5.32 0.82
CA HIS A 134 -15.45 -4.65 0.33
C HIS A 134 -16.40 -4.17 1.44
N GLU A 135 -16.21 -4.61 2.68
CA GLU A 135 -17.00 -4.19 3.84
C GLU A 135 -16.44 -2.93 4.52
N HIS A 136 -15.22 -2.53 4.15
CA HIS A 136 -14.58 -1.32 4.66
C HIS A 136 -15.10 -0.05 4.00
N ASP A 137 -14.74 1.09 4.59
CA ASP A 137 -14.97 2.41 4.00
C ASP A 137 -14.26 2.56 2.65
N ALA A 138 -14.91 3.21 1.68
CA ALA A 138 -14.33 3.41 0.34
C ALA A 138 -12.97 4.14 0.35
N GLY A 139 -12.70 4.96 1.37
CA GLY A 139 -11.41 5.61 1.57
C GLY A 139 -10.26 4.62 1.77
N LEU A 140 -10.55 3.36 2.16
CA LEU A 140 -9.51 2.34 2.31
C LEU A 140 -8.82 2.03 0.98
N PHE A 141 -9.58 1.78 -0.08
CA PHE A 141 -9.04 1.47 -1.41
C PHE A 141 -8.18 2.61 -1.95
N ARG A 142 -8.70 3.85 -1.85
CA ARG A 142 -7.95 5.04 -2.25
C ARG A 142 -6.69 5.23 -1.41
N GLY A 143 -6.78 5.10 -0.08
CA GLY A 143 -5.65 5.26 0.82
C GLY A 143 -4.56 4.21 0.58
N THR A 144 -4.94 2.96 0.33
CA THR A 144 -4.03 1.86 0.00
C THR A 144 -3.28 2.15 -1.30
N GLU A 145 -3.99 2.54 -2.36
CA GLU A 145 -3.37 2.91 -3.64
C GLU A 145 -2.42 4.11 -3.49
N MET A 146 -2.85 5.16 -2.81
CA MET A 146 -2.03 6.34 -2.57
C MET A 146 -0.77 6.02 -1.74
N PHE A 147 -0.82 5.01 -0.87
CA PHE A 147 0.32 4.58 -0.07
C PHE A 147 1.33 3.75 -0.88
N PHE A 148 0.85 2.78 -1.67
CA PHE A 148 1.73 1.85 -2.39
C PHE A 148 2.23 2.39 -3.74
N ARG A 149 1.41 3.16 -4.46
CA ARG A 149 1.73 3.67 -5.80
C ARG A 149 3.08 4.41 -5.89
N PRO A 150 3.48 5.30 -4.96
CA PRO A 150 4.79 5.95 -5.00
C PRO A 150 5.95 4.94 -4.96
N GLY A 151 5.83 3.91 -4.12
CA GLY A 151 6.82 2.82 -4.04
C GLY A 151 6.91 2.02 -5.35
N TYR A 152 5.77 1.71 -5.96
CA TYR A 152 5.73 1.03 -7.27
C TYR A 152 6.35 1.90 -8.37
N ALA A 153 5.99 3.18 -8.44
CA ALA A 153 6.54 4.10 -9.42
C ALA A 153 8.06 4.24 -9.33
N ALA A 154 8.60 4.22 -8.11
CA ALA A 154 10.03 4.34 -7.87
C ALA A 154 10.82 3.06 -8.15
N ASN A 155 10.23 1.89 -7.90
CA ASN A 155 11.01 0.65 -7.83
C ASN A 155 10.64 -0.40 -8.90
N LEU A 156 9.38 -0.45 -9.35
CA LEU A 156 8.88 -1.55 -10.19
C LEU A 156 9.70 -1.74 -11.47
N ILE A 157 9.87 -0.66 -12.22
CA ILE A 157 10.57 -0.70 -13.51
C ILE A 157 12.09 -0.61 -13.35
N SER A 158 12.57 0.18 -12.39
CA SER A 158 13.98 0.49 -12.24
C SER A 158 14.77 -0.55 -11.41
N SER A 159 14.07 -1.33 -10.57
CA SER A 159 14.71 -2.22 -9.59
C SER A 159 14.08 -3.62 -9.54
N TRP A 160 12.76 -3.73 -9.37
CA TRP A 160 12.14 -5.02 -9.10
C TRP A 160 12.13 -5.94 -10.33
N ILE A 161 11.65 -5.45 -11.48
CA ILE A 161 11.65 -6.22 -12.73
C ILE A 161 13.08 -6.58 -13.17
N PRO A 162 14.09 -5.66 -13.15
CA PRO A 162 15.47 -6.00 -13.48
C PRO A 162 16.13 -7.04 -12.55
N ALA A 163 15.65 -7.19 -11.31
CA ALA A 163 16.14 -8.20 -10.37
C ALA A 163 15.67 -9.63 -10.67
N LEU A 164 14.71 -9.79 -11.59
CA LEU A 164 14.16 -11.08 -12.01
C LEU A 164 14.92 -11.62 -13.23
N ASP A 165 15.13 -12.94 -13.25
CA ASP A 165 15.94 -13.57 -14.29
C ASP A 165 15.21 -13.62 -15.65
N GLY A 166 15.67 -12.77 -16.60
CA GLY A 166 15.22 -12.73 -17.99
C GLY A 166 13.87 -12.06 -18.24
N VAL A 167 13.18 -11.56 -17.21
CA VAL A 167 11.83 -10.99 -17.33
C VAL A 167 11.85 -9.68 -18.11
N GLU A 168 12.79 -8.78 -17.81
CA GLU A 168 12.86 -7.48 -18.46
C GLU A 168 13.04 -7.61 -20.01
N GLU A 169 13.85 -8.54 -20.45
CA GLU A 169 14.05 -8.78 -21.88
C GLU A 169 12.81 -9.38 -22.55
N LYS A 170 12.09 -10.29 -21.89
CA LYS A 170 10.79 -10.77 -22.38
C LYS A 170 9.80 -9.62 -22.53
N LEU A 171 9.68 -8.76 -21.51
CA LEU A 171 8.78 -7.61 -21.54
C LEU A 171 9.14 -6.61 -22.66
N LYS A 172 10.43 -6.38 -22.93
CA LYS A 172 10.87 -5.51 -24.03
C LYS A 172 10.56 -6.08 -25.40
N THR A 173 10.66 -7.40 -25.57
CA THR A 173 10.41 -8.07 -26.87
C THR A 173 8.93 -8.31 -27.13
N GLY A 174 8.11 -8.42 -26.11
CA GLY A 174 6.68 -8.67 -26.15
C GLY A 174 6.30 -9.89 -25.32
N ALA A 175 5.61 -9.66 -24.22
CA ALA A 175 5.17 -10.67 -23.26
C ALA A 175 3.67 -10.55 -22.97
N LYS A 176 3.05 -11.66 -22.60
CA LYS A 176 1.70 -11.72 -22.07
C LYS A 176 1.75 -11.69 -20.55
N VAL A 177 1.18 -10.66 -19.95
CA VAL A 177 1.29 -10.39 -18.51
C VAL A 177 -0.07 -10.44 -17.83
N ALA A 178 -0.14 -11.08 -16.66
CA ALA A 178 -1.30 -11.02 -15.76
C ALA A 178 -0.91 -10.35 -14.43
N ASP A 179 -1.69 -9.35 -14.02
CA ASP A 179 -1.54 -8.65 -12.75
C ASP A 179 -2.73 -8.98 -11.86
N ILE A 180 -2.52 -9.80 -10.84
CA ILE A 180 -3.58 -10.39 -10.02
C ILE A 180 -3.70 -9.62 -8.70
N GLY A 181 -4.93 -9.24 -8.33
CA GLY A 181 -5.17 -8.31 -7.25
C GLY A 181 -4.74 -6.89 -7.64
N CYS A 182 -4.97 -6.52 -8.91
CA CYS A 182 -4.46 -5.27 -9.50
C CYS A 182 -5.09 -4.01 -8.88
N GLY A 183 -6.13 -4.14 -8.07
CA GLY A 183 -6.84 -3.03 -7.44
C GLY A 183 -7.25 -1.96 -8.45
N LEU A 184 -6.80 -0.72 -8.23
CA LEU A 184 -7.10 0.42 -9.12
C LEU A 184 -6.15 0.48 -10.35
N GLY A 185 -5.39 -0.58 -10.66
CA GLY A 185 -4.59 -0.73 -11.88
C GLY A 185 -3.28 0.07 -11.94
N ALA A 186 -2.75 0.55 -10.82
CA ALA A 186 -1.56 1.39 -10.82
C ALA A 186 -0.31 0.66 -11.35
N SER A 187 -0.02 -0.53 -10.83
CA SER A 187 1.09 -1.40 -11.25
C SER A 187 0.99 -1.81 -12.72
N THR A 188 -0.21 -2.25 -13.12
CA THR A 188 -0.50 -2.68 -14.51
C THR A 188 -0.22 -1.56 -15.50
N VAL A 189 -0.72 -0.34 -15.23
CA VAL A 189 -0.52 0.81 -16.11
C VAL A 189 0.95 1.23 -16.17
N LEU A 190 1.68 1.24 -15.04
CA LEU A 190 3.12 1.53 -14.99
C LEU A 190 3.91 0.54 -15.86
N MET A 191 3.65 -0.76 -15.74
CA MET A 191 4.31 -1.78 -16.57
C MET A 191 3.97 -1.59 -18.06
N ALA A 192 2.72 -1.33 -18.38
CA ALA A 192 2.30 -1.12 -19.77
C ALA A 192 2.93 0.13 -20.41
N GLN A 193 3.10 1.20 -19.65
CA GLN A 193 3.80 2.39 -20.14
C GLN A 193 5.28 2.13 -20.41
N ALA A 194 5.93 1.32 -19.58
CA ALA A 194 7.35 1.00 -19.71
C ALA A 194 7.65 -0.02 -20.82
N PHE A 195 6.72 -0.94 -21.10
CA PHE A 195 6.91 -2.06 -22.02
C PHE A 195 5.85 -2.07 -23.14
N PRO A 196 6.00 -1.22 -24.17
CA PRO A 196 4.97 -1.01 -25.19
C PRO A 196 4.71 -2.20 -26.10
N ASN A 197 5.62 -3.20 -26.15
CA ASN A 197 5.48 -4.39 -26.97
C ASN A 197 4.69 -5.51 -26.27
N SER A 198 4.44 -5.38 -24.96
CA SER A 198 3.75 -6.38 -24.14
C SER A 198 2.26 -6.08 -23.99
N THR A 199 1.48 -7.11 -23.69
CA THR A 199 0.06 -7.01 -23.38
C THR A 199 -0.19 -7.35 -21.92
N PHE A 200 -1.16 -6.68 -21.31
CA PHE A 200 -1.40 -6.77 -19.87
C PHE A 200 -2.89 -7.03 -19.60
N THR A 201 -3.17 -7.93 -18.68
CA THR A 201 -4.52 -8.11 -18.13
C THR A 201 -4.43 -7.98 -16.61
N GLY A 202 -5.12 -6.99 -16.05
CA GLY A 202 -5.29 -6.86 -14.60
C GLY A 202 -6.56 -7.57 -14.15
N PHE A 203 -6.46 -8.33 -13.06
CA PHE A 203 -7.59 -9.04 -12.46
C PHE A 203 -7.77 -8.62 -11.00
N ASP A 204 -9.01 -8.33 -10.63
CA ASP A 204 -9.39 -8.08 -9.24
C ASP A 204 -10.83 -8.58 -9.02
N TYR A 205 -11.16 -9.01 -7.81
CA TYR A 205 -12.52 -9.44 -7.51
C TYR A 205 -13.49 -8.26 -7.29
N HIS A 206 -12.97 -7.06 -7.05
CA HIS A 206 -13.75 -5.86 -6.73
C HIS A 206 -14.08 -5.08 -8.00
N ASP A 207 -15.34 -5.09 -8.41
CA ASP A 207 -15.82 -4.52 -9.67
C ASP A 207 -15.59 -3.01 -9.80
N GLN A 208 -15.78 -2.24 -8.70
CA GLN A 208 -15.54 -0.79 -8.70
C GLN A 208 -14.05 -0.45 -8.88
N SER A 209 -13.15 -1.28 -8.35
CA SER A 209 -11.71 -1.14 -8.59
C SER A 209 -11.38 -1.35 -10.06
N ILE A 210 -11.93 -2.38 -10.69
CA ILE A 210 -11.77 -2.68 -12.11
C ILE A 210 -12.27 -1.53 -12.99
N GLU A 211 -13.40 -0.93 -12.67
CA GLU A 211 -13.90 0.23 -13.42
C GLU A 211 -12.93 1.43 -13.34
N THR A 212 -12.41 1.71 -12.15
CA THR A 212 -11.41 2.77 -11.97
C THR A 212 -10.10 2.45 -12.71
N ALA A 213 -9.67 1.17 -12.72
CA ALA A 213 -8.48 0.72 -13.42
C ALA A 213 -8.60 0.91 -14.95
N ARG A 214 -9.79 0.65 -15.53
CA ARG A 214 -10.08 0.91 -16.96
C ARG A 214 -9.92 2.39 -17.30
N GLN A 215 -10.53 3.27 -16.50
CA GLN A 215 -10.39 4.72 -16.68
C GLN A 215 -8.94 5.19 -16.56
N ARG A 216 -8.16 4.58 -15.67
CA ARG A 216 -6.72 4.85 -15.52
C ARG A 216 -5.93 4.41 -16.75
N ALA A 217 -6.24 3.27 -17.36
CA ALA A 217 -5.59 2.83 -18.59
C ALA A 217 -5.89 3.77 -19.77
N GLU A 218 -7.12 4.26 -19.89
CA GLU A 218 -7.48 5.29 -20.86
C GLU A 218 -6.68 6.58 -20.64
N GLY A 219 -6.71 7.12 -19.42
CA GLY A 219 -5.96 8.32 -19.04
C GLY A 219 -4.44 8.16 -19.17
N GLY A 220 -3.93 6.95 -19.00
CA GLY A 220 -2.51 6.59 -19.15
C GLY A 220 -2.07 6.32 -20.60
N GLY A 221 -3.01 6.33 -21.57
CA GLY A 221 -2.72 6.08 -22.98
C GLY A 221 -2.29 4.66 -23.31
N VAL A 222 -2.75 3.67 -22.53
CA VAL A 222 -2.36 2.25 -22.68
C VAL A 222 -3.54 1.30 -22.93
N ALA A 223 -4.77 1.80 -23.07
CA ALA A 223 -6.00 1.02 -23.17
C ALA A 223 -6.02 0.02 -24.35
N GLU A 224 -5.26 0.25 -25.43
CA GLU A 224 -5.21 -0.65 -26.58
C GLU A 224 -4.51 -2.00 -26.28
N ARG A 225 -3.66 -2.05 -25.23
CA ARG A 225 -2.90 -3.25 -24.85
C ARG A 225 -3.06 -3.65 -23.39
N VAL A 226 -3.96 -2.97 -22.67
CA VAL A 226 -4.29 -3.28 -21.28
C VAL A 226 -5.78 -3.57 -21.17
N SER A 227 -6.13 -4.69 -20.59
CA SER A 227 -7.50 -5.03 -20.20
C SER A 227 -7.61 -5.23 -18.70
N PHE A 228 -8.80 -4.97 -18.15
CA PHE A 228 -9.10 -5.23 -16.75
C PHE A 228 -10.39 -6.03 -16.63
N GLU A 229 -10.34 -7.13 -15.88
CA GLU A 229 -11.44 -8.08 -15.73
C GLU A 229 -11.73 -8.39 -14.27
N VAL A 230 -13.00 -8.59 -13.95
CA VAL A 230 -13.41 -9.04 -12.60
C VAL A 230 -13.19 -10.54 -12.50
N ALA A 231 -12.22 -10.95 -11.68
CA ALA A 231 -11.93 -12.37 -11.43
C ALA A 231 -11.25 -12.55 -10.07
N LYS A 232 -11.38 -13.74 -9.50
CA LYS A 232 -10.65 -14.12 -8.29
C LYS A 232 -9.28 -14.70 -8.64
N ALA A 233 -8.35 -14.63 -7.70
CA ALA A 233 -7.00 -15.15 -7.86
C ALA A 233 -6.92 -16.67 -8.11
N LYS A 234 -7.99 -17.42 -7.81
CA LYS A 234 -8.06 -18.88 -8.00
C LYS A 234 -8.67 -19.31 -9.33
N ASP A 235 -9.25 -18.38 -10.09
CA ASP A 235 -10.05 -18.72 -11.28
C ASP A 235 -9.95 -17.67 -12.41
N PHE A 236 -8.95 -16.77 -12.36
CA PHE A 236 -8.74 -15.81 -13.45
C PHE A 236 -8.49 -16.53 -14.78
N PRO A 237 -9.05 -16.03 -15.89
CA PRO A 237 -8.97 -16.70 -17.17
C PRO A 237 -7.60 -16.54 -17.85
N GLY A 238 -7.34 -17.42 -18.80
CA GLY A 238 -6.15 -17.39 -19.65
C GLY A 238 -5.06 -18.35 -19.20
N ASN A 239 -4.10 -18.56 -20.08
CA ASN A 239 -2.95 -19.45 -19.91
C ASN A 239 -1.77 -18.90 -20.72
N ASP A 240 -0.64 -19.57 -20.60
CA ASP A 240 0.61 -19.20 -21.28
C ASP A 240 1.03 -17.76 -21.02
N TYR A 241 0.87 -17.31 -19.76
CA TYR A 241 1.42 -16.04 -19.33
C TYR A 241 2.93 -16.14 -19.17
N ASP A 242 3.66 -15.20 -19.78
CA ASP A 242 5.12 -15.08 -19.64
C ASP A 242 5.48 -14.52 -18.27
N PHE A 243 4.61 -13.67 -17.71
CA PHE A 243 4.83 -13.00 -16.46
C PHE A 243 3.51 -12.81 -15.69
N VAL A 244 3.50 -13.25 -14.44
CA VAL A 244 2.40 -13.00 -13.49
C VAL A 244 2.92 -12.16 -12.35
N THR A 245 2.12 -11.21 -11.89
CA THR A 245 2.49 -10.32 -10.77
C THR A 245 1.42 -10.29 -9.68
N TYR A 246 1.89 -10.28 -8.43
CA TYR A 246 1.09 -10.03 -7.24
C TYR A 246 1.75 -8.89 -6.46
N PHE A 247 0.99 -7.87 -6.11
CA PHE A 247 1.47 -6.72 -5.34
C PHE A 247 0.70 -6.59 -4.04
N ASP A 248 1.36 -6.91 -2.92
CA ASP A 248 0.85 -6.74 -1.57
C ASP A 248 -0.55 -7.37 -1.36
N CYS A 249 -0.80 -8.55 -1.96
CA CYS A 249 -2.13 -9.16 -1.94
C CYS A 249 -2.16 -10.66 -1.62
N LEU A 250 -1.07 -11.42 -1.76
CA LEU A 250 -1.06 -12.86 -1.49
C LEU A 250 -1.36 -13.16 -0.02
N HIS A 251 -0.85 -12.33 0.89
CA HIS A 251 -1.05 -12.48 2.33
C HIS A 251 -2.51 -12.21 2.80
N ASP A 252 -3.31 -11.56 1.97
CA ASP A 252 -4.73 -11.27 2.21
C ASP A 252 -5.67 -12.37 1.70
N MET A 253 -5.15 -13.29 0.89
CA MET A 253 -5.97 -14.35 0.30
C MET A 253 -6.34 -15.41 1.34
N GLY A 254 -7.58 -15.90 1.27
CA GLY A 254 -8.02 -17.00 2.13
C GLY A 254 -7.32 -18.30 1.80
N ASP A 255 -7.13 -18.59 0.52
CA ASP A 255 -6.43 -19.77 0.01
C ASP A 255 -5.24 -19.39 -0.87
N PRO A 256 -4.14 -18.91 -0.28
CA PRO A 256 -2.97 -18.53 -1.05
C PRO A 256 -2.28 -19.71 -1.75
N VAL A 257 -2.43 -20.94 -1.24
CA VAL A 257 -1.89 -22.15 -1.89
C VAL A 257 -2.68 -22.46 -3.17
N GLY A 258 -4.01 -22.40 -3.12
CA GLY A 258 -4.85 -22.59 -4.30
C GLY A 258 -4.64 -21.50 -5.34
N ALA A 259 -4.52 -20.24 -4.92
CA ALA A 259 -4.18 -19.13 -5.80
C ALA A 259 -2.82 -19.31 -6.49
N ALA A 260 -1.79 -19.70 -5.72
CA ALA A 260 -0.47 -20.00 -6.26
C ALA A 260 -0.46 -21.21 -7.22
N ALA A 261 -1.25 -22.24 -6.94
CA ALA A 261 -1.40 -23.38 -7.85
C ALA A 261 -2.01 -22.96 -9.19
N HIS A 262 -3.04 -22.09 -9.15
CA HIS A 262 -3.65 -21.54 -10.37
C HIS A 262 -2.67 -20.66 -11.17
N VAL A 263 -1.84 -19.86 -10.50
CA VAL A 263 -0.74 -19.13 -11.17
C VAL A 263 0.18 -20.10 -11.90
N LYS A 264 0.61 -21.18 -11.24
CA LYS A 264 1.48 -22.17 -11.87
C LYS A 264 0.86 -22.80 -13.12
N GLU A 265 -0.43 -23.14 -13.07
CA GLU A 265 -1.16 -23.72 -14.21
C GLU A 265 -1.33 -22.72 -15.36
N SER A 266 -1.41 -21.42 -15.05
CA SER A 266 -1.61 -20.35 -16.04
C SER A 266 -0.31 -19.83 -16.66
N LEU A 267 0.85 -20.10 -16.06
CA LEU A 267 2.15 -19.69 -16.58
C LEU A 267 2.57 -20.52 -17.81
N ALA A 268 3.27 -19.87 -18.73
CA ALA A 268 4.08 -20.56 -19.73
C ALA A 268 5.17 -21.40 -19.05
N SER A 269 5.69 -22.41 -19.74
CA SER A 269 6.70 -23.34 -19.19
C SER A 269 8.00 -22.65 -18.71
N ASP A 270 8.31 -21.49 -19.27
CA ASP A 270 9.42 -20.61 -18.91
C ASP A 270 8.93 -19.26 -18.31
N GLY A 271 7.68 -19.22 -17.88
CA GLY A 271 7.05 -18.08 -17.26
C GLY A 271 7.59 -17.80 -15.86
N THR A 272 7.43 -16.57 -15.41
CA THR A 272 7.89 -16.12 -14.10
C THR A 272 6.74 -15.49 -13.32
N TRP A 273 6.65 -15.80 -12.04
CA TRP A 273 5.78 -15.13 -11.09
C TRP A 273 6.58 -14.22 -10.16
N MET A 274 6.29 -12.92 -10.18
CA MET A 274 6.79 -11.94 -9.22
C MET A 274 5.78 -11.76 -8.09
N ILE A 275 6.25 -11.84 -6.86
CA ILE A 275 5.46 -11.66 -5.67
C ILE A 275 6.09 -10.54 -4.86
N VAL A 276 5.36 -9.45 -4.69
CA VAL A 276 5.74 -8.33 -3.84
C VAL A 276 4.90 -8.39 -2.58
N GLU A 277 5.54 -8.43 -1.43
CA GLU A 277 4.90 -8.55 -0.12
C GLU A 277 5.45 -7.51 0.86
N PRO A 278 4.70 -7.13 1.90
CA PRO A 278 5.22 -6.26 2.94
C PRO A 278 6.49 -6.82 3.58
N PHE A 279 7.44 -5.93 3.87
CA PHE A 279 8.68 -6.35 4.51
C PHE A 279 8.40 -6.98 5.89
N ALA A 280 8.86 -8.20 6.07
CA ALA A 280 8.78 -8.94 7.32
C ALA A 280 9.95 -9.90 7.48
N HIS A 281 10.50 -9.97 8.68
CA HIS A 281 11.34 -11.08 9.12
C HIS A 281 10.48 -12.26 9.56
N ASP A 282 11.06 -13.45 9.61
CA ASP A 282 10.34 -14.67 9.97
C ASP A 282 9.95 -14.76 11.46
N ARG A 283 10.64 -14.01 12.33
CA ARG A 283 10.43 -14.06 13.78
C ARG A 283 9.83 -12.76 14.29
N VAL A 284 8.94 -12.86 15.26
CA VAL A 284 8.25 -11.72 15.86
C VAL A 284 9.23 -10.69 16.43
N GLU A 285 10.26 -11.15 17.15
CA GLU A 285 11.25 -10.30 17.80
C GLU A 285 12.04 -9.44 16.81
N ASP A 286 12.24 -9.88 15.57
CA ASP A 286 12.97 -9.15 14.54
C ASP A 286 12.07 -8.05 13.89
N ASN A 287 10.75 -8.14 14.09
CA ASN A 287 9.74 -7.19 13.63
C ASN A 287 9.26 -6.19 14.72
N LEU A 288 9.86 -6.22 15.92
CA LEU A 288 9.50 -5.30 16.99
C LEU A 288 10.16 -3.92 16.78
N ASN A 289 9.74 -3.25 15.71
CA ASN A 289 10.25 -1.95 15.26
C ASN A 289 9.07 -1.10 14.70
N PRO A 290 9.27 0.19 14.36
CA PRO A 290 8.20 1.06 13.88
C PRO A 290 7.47 0.54 12.63
N ILE A 291 8.18 -0.08 11.67
CA ILE A 291 7.61 -0.64 10.45
C ILE A 291 6.77 -1.87 10.80
N GLY A 292 7.33 -2.79 11.59
CA GLY A 292 6.61 -3.97 12.07
C GLY A 292 5.36 -3.59 12.87
N ARG A 293 5.43 -2.54 13.71
CA ARG A 293 4.26 -2.01 14.41
C ARG A 293 3.16 -1.57 13.44
N ALA A 294 3.52 -0.83 12.39
CA ALA A 294 2.56 -0.38 11.38
C ALA A 294 1.93 -1.58 10.64
N PHE A 295 2.75 -2.51 10.17
CA PHE A 295 2.27 -3.66 9.40
C PHE A 295 1.52 -4.68 10.25
N TYR A 296 1.91 -4.97 11.51
CA TYR A 296 1.09 -5.79 12.41
C TYR A 296 -0.26 -5.15 12.70
N SER A 297 -0.30 -3.82 12.88
CA SER A 297 -1.57 -3.12 13.09
C SER A 297 -2.47 -3.19 11.87
N ALA A 298 -1.93 -2.93 10.66
CA ALA A 298 -2.65 -3.08 9.40
C ALA A 298 -3.11 -4.53 9.19
N SER A 299 -2.23 -5.50 9.42
CA SER A 299 -2.56 -6.92 9.31
C SER A 299 -3.71 -7.34 10.22
N THR A 300 -3.74 -6.81 11.45
CA THR A 300 -4.81 -7.11 12.42
C THR A 300 -6.14 -6.49 12.02
N LEU A 301 -6.13 -5.28 11.46
CA LEU A 301 -7.34 -4.55 11.08
C LEU A 301 -7.88 -4.94 9.70
N LEU A 302 -7.00 -5.39 8.79
CA LEU A 302 -7.30 -5.58 7.37
C LEU A 302 -7.00 -7.00 6.90
N CYS A 303 -5.72 -7.39 6.83
CA CYS A 303 -5.25 -8.58 6.12
C CYS A 303 -5.77 -9.88 6.74
N THR A 304 -5.63 -10.03 8.04
CA THR A 304 -6.11 -11.23 8.76
C THR A 304 -7.64 -11.36 8.67
N PRO A 305 -8.44 -10.32 8.95
CA PRO A 305 -9.90 -10.38 8.75
C PRO A 305 -10.29 -10.65 7.30
N ALA A 306 -9.61 -10.06 6.32
CA ALA A 306 -9.89 -10.27 4.91
C ALA A 306 -9.69 -11.74 4.51
N SER A 307 -8.56 -12.33 4.89
CA SER A 307 -8.29 -13.74 4.64
C SER A 307 -9.32 -14.65 5.31
N LEU A 308 -9.65 -14.39 6.58
CA LEU A 308 -10.67 -15.17 7.32
C LEU A 308 -12.07 -15.04 6.74
N SER A 309 -12.38 -14.00 5.96
CA SER A 309 -13.68 -13.85 5.28
C SER A 309 -13.84 -14.71 4.03
N GLN A 310 -12.76 -15.32 3.56
CA GLN A 310 -12.72 -16.14 2.35
C GLN A 310 -12.65 -17.63 2.71
N GLU A 311 -12.87 -18.49 1.72
CA GLU A 311 -12.72 -19.94 1.91
C GLU A 311 -11.28 -20.30 2.31
N VAL A 312 -11.11 -21.35 3.09
CA VAL A 312 -9.86 -21.78 3.73
C VAL A 312 -9.43 -20.86 4.89
N GLY A 313 -9.31 -19.55 4.67
CA GLY A 313 -8.98 -18.59 5.72
C GLY A 313 -7.60 -18.83 6.35
N LEU A 314 -6.54 -19.05 5.52
CA LEU A 314 -5.19 -19.38 6.02
C LEU A 314 -4.58 -18.26 6.87
N ALA A 315 -5.02 -17.02 6.67
CA ALA A 315 -4.64 -15.82 7.44
C ALA A 315 -3.11 -15.66 7.59
N LEU A 316 -2.41 -15.58 6.47
CA LEU A 316 -0.96 -15.31 6.47
C LEU A 316 -0.63 -14.01 7.19
N GLY A 317 -1.37 -12.95 6.85
CA GLY A 317 -1.16 -11.60 7.37
C GLY A 317 0.07 -10.91 6.78
N ALA A 318 0.10 -9.58 6.86
CA ALA A 318 1.16 -8.74 6.28
C ALA A 318 2.57 -8.98 6.87
N GLN A 319 2.68 -9.72 7.95
CA GLN A 319 3.95 -10.07 8.60
C GLN A 319 4.22 -11.58 8.51
N ALA A 320 3.88 -12.19 7.36
CA ALA A 320 4.08 -13.61 7.12
C ALA A 320 5.56 -14.05 7.16
N GLY A 321 6.45 -13.22 6.64
CA GLY A 321 7.87 -13.55 6.48
C GLY A 321 8.15 -14.46 5.29
N GLU A 322 9.43 -14.56 4.91
CA GLU A 322 9.87 -15.33 3.74
C GLU A 322 9.58 -16.82 3.89
N ALA A 323 9.79 -17.37 5.08
CA ALA A 323 9.64 -18.81 5.31
C ALA A 323 8.19 -19.28 5.06
N ARG A 324 7.19 -18.53 5.52
CA ARG A 324 5.78 -18.87 5.29
C ARG A 324 5.35 -18.65 3.84
N ILE A 325 5.81 -17.59 3.18
CA ILE A 325 5.58 -17.38 1.74
C ILE A 325 6.20 -18.54 0.94
N LYS A 326 7.45 -18.90 1.22
CA LYS A 326 8.12 -20.06 0.59
C LYS A 326 7.34 -21.37 0.78
N GLU A 327 6.78 -21.58 1.97
CA GLU A 327 5.95 -22.77 2.24
C GLU A 327 4.72 -22.82 1.34
N VAL A 328 4.01 -21.68 1.16
CA VAL A 328 2.85 -21.55 0.26
C VAL A 328 3.25 -21.89 -1.18
N ILE A 329 4.33 -21.27 -1.66
CA ILE A 329 4.83 -21.45 -3.03
C ILE A 329 5.27 -22.89 -3.29
N THR A 330 5.96 -23.52 -2.32
CA THR A 330 6.39 -24.91 -2.43
C THR A 330 5.19 -25.87 -2.44
N LYS A 331 4.19 -25.64 -1.57
CA LYS A 331 2.98 -26.47 -1.51
C LYS A 331 2.14 -26.39 -2.78
N SER A 332 2.18 -25.26 -3.49
CA SER A 332 1.49 -25.08 -4.77
C SER A 332 2.25 -25.71 -5.95
N GLY A 333 3.41 -26.31 -5.70
CA GLY A 333 4.16 -27.13 -6.66
C GLY A 333 5.19 -26.35 -7.48
N PHE A 334 5.50 -25.09 -7.20
CA PHE A 334 6.62 -24.40 -7.81
C PHE A 334 7.95 -25.05 -7.44
N SER A 335 8.87 -25.16 -8.41
CA SER A 335 10.17 -25.80 -8.23
C SER A 335 11.28 -24.81 -7.86
N HIS A 336 11.09 -23.52 -8.20
CA HIS A 336 12.04 -22.45 -7.92
C HIS A 336 11.37 -21.32 -7.14
N PHE A 337 12.05 -20.87 -6.07
CA PHE A 337 11.66 -19.72 -5.27
C PHE A 337 12.90 -19.05 -4.70
N ARG A 338 13.02 -17.74 -4.90
CA ARG A 338 14.09 -16.92 -4.29
C ARG A 338 13.58 -15.52 -3.97
N ARG A 339 14.23 -14.85 -3.02
CA ARG A 339 14.15 -13.40 -2.88
C ARG A 339 14.99 -12.79 -3.99
N ALA A 340 14.37 -11.98 -4.83
CA ALA A 340 15.04 -11.30 -5.93
C ALA A 340 15.66 -9.98 -5.48
N THR A 341 14.89 -9.18 -4.71
CA THR A 341 15.34 -7.91 -4.13
C THR A 341 14.45 -7.50 -2.95
N GLU A 342 14.75 -6.39 -2.32
CA GLU A 342 13.97 -5.83 -1.22
C GLU A 342 14.08 -4.31 -1.15
N THR A 343 13.13 -3.69 -0.47
CA THR A 343 13.14 -2.29 -0.03
C THR A 343 12.90 -2.25 1.48
N PRO A 344 13.00 -1.12 2.16
CA PRO A 344 12.61 -1.03 3.57
C PRO A 344 11.14 -1.41 3.85
N PHE A 345 10.28 -1.41 2.82
CA PHE A 345 8.85 -1.66 2.95
C PHE A 345 8.37 -2.95 2.27
N ASN A 346 9.13 -3.50 1.32
CA ASN A 346 8.71 -4.66 0.54
C ASN A 346 9.80 -5.71 0.40
N LEU A 347 9.38 -6.97 0.35
CA LEU A 347 10.16 -8.12 -0.13
C LEU A 347 9.66 -8.49 -1.53
N VAL A 348 10.57 -8.72 -2.46
CA VAL A 348 10.25 -9.11 -3.83
C VAL A 348 10.79 -10.51 -4.09
N TYR A 349 9.89 -11.41 -4.43
CA TYR A 349 10.22 -12.80 -4.70
C TYR A 349 10.00 -13.17 -6.16
N GLU A 350 10.79 -14.12 -6.62
CA GLU A 350 10.67 -14.77 -7.91
C GLU A 350 10.31 -16.23 -7.70
N ALA A 351 9.28 -16.71 -8.42
CA ALA A 351 8.94 -18.12 -8.48
C ALA A 351 8.83 -18.56 -9.94
N LYS A 352 9.29 -19.80 -10.23
CA LYS A 352 9.19 -20.43 -11.55
C LYS A 352 8.65 -21.86 -11.42
N PRO A 353 7.88 -22.34 -12.42
CA PRO A 353 7.28 -23.68 -12.45
C PRO A 353 8.18 -24.84 -12.13
#